data_574cb865974c113dc74d00f8c42c8986
#
_entry.id   574cb865974c113dc74d00f8c42c8986
#
_cell.length_a   1.000
_cell.length_b   1.000
_cell.length_c   1.000
_cell.angle_alpha   90.00
_cell.angle_beta   90.00
_cell.angle_gamma   90.00
#
_symmetry.space_group_name_H-M   'P 1'
#
loop_
_entity.id
_entity.type
_entity.pdbx_description
1 polymer ?
#
loop_
_entity_poly.entity_id
_entity_poly.type
_entity_poly.pdbx_seq_one_letter_code
_entity_poly.pdbx_strand_id
1 'polypeptide(L)'
;LNEVVQVKGLFIAPPGNIWSGFHTTFEGENRAFQKVEIPFYINDSVTELDSITAVIKNSKNELVNIVNRKKLLHGLNYINWKLDEKSSILPGSWVNEETRGIPVLPGSYTAELNYKNETKTIQIKVVSDPRFEIDQQIDKALYTYQKSIDNQVERLAKLLGKLEELEKITKKNKLNFDSPPKTTAFLNELKSLQLVGRDRPLNRQVGAWQSNKITPHSVLKSAIKFSKARLTVPSTQDWLLIKNGEKLTDKFEKKVNQFYKKWDSEIKDLMTLKTN
;
A
#
# COMPACT_ATOMS: atom_id res chain seq x y z
N LEU A 1 -20.76 29.93 -7.03
CA LEU A 1 -20.12 30.13 -5.72
C LEU A 1 -21.04 30.84 -4.75
N ASN A 2 -21.81 31.87 -5.18
CA ASN A 2 -22.67 32.64 -4.28
C ASN A 2 -23.86 31.85 -3.69
N GLU A 3 -24.38 30.84 -4.38
CA GLU A 3 -25.44 29.95 -3.88
C GLU A 3 -24.93 28.96 -2.84
N VAL A 4 -23.67 28.57 -2.90
CA VAL A 4 -23.03 27.59 -2.00
C VAL A 4 -22.81 28.19 -0.60
N VAL A 5 -22.65 29.51 -0.48
CA VAL A 5 -22.34 30.19 0.78
C VAL A 5 -23.52 30.25 1.73
N GLN A 6 -24.75 30.15 1.21
CA GLN A 6 -25.98 30.31 2.03
C GLN A 6 -26.52 28.97 2.59
N VAL A 7 -26.09 27.83 2.09
CA VAL A 7 -26.58 26.51 2.52
C VAL A 7 -25.51 25.80 3.34
N LYS A 8 -25.87 25.32 4.53
CA LYS A 8 -24.97 24.48 5.33
C LYS A 8 -24.73 23.13 4.67
N GLY A 9 -23.52 22.60 4.80
CA GLY A 9 -23.20 21.26 4.35
C GLY A 9 -21.93 21.15 3.50
N LEU A 10 -21.79 20.00 2.86
CA LEU A 10 -20.69 19.63 1.98
C LEU A 10 -21.07 19.87 0.51
N PHE A 11 -20.24 20.62 -0.21
CA PHE A 11 -20.37 20.85 -1.65
C PHE A 11 -19.12 20.36 -2.35
N ILE A 12 -19.28 19.78 -3.56
CA ILE A 12 -18.16 19.30 -4.37
C ILE A 12 -18.30 19.84 -5.80
N ALA A 13 -17.16 20.00 -6.47
CA ALA A 13 -17.11 20.38 -7.87
C ALA A 13 -16.31 19.33 -8.68
N PRO A 14 -16.69 19.08 -9.95
CA PRO A 14 -15.93 18.14 -10.79
C PRO A 14 -14.52 18.67 -11.03
N PRO A 15 -13.48 17.82 -10.88
CA PRO A 15 -12.15 18.17 -11.34
C PRO A 15 -12.15 18.26 -12.88
N GLY A 16 -11.22 19.01 -13.43
CA GLY A 16 -11.00 19.05 -14.89
C GLY A 16 -10.55 17.71 -15.46
N ASN A 17 -10.13 17.69 -16.72
CA ASN A 17 -9.56 16.50 -17.35
C ASN A 17 -8.30 16.06 -16.64
N ILE A 18 -8.24 14.76 -16.32
CA ILE A 18 -7.17 14.14 -15.55
C ILE A 18 -6.44 13.15 -16.44
N TRP A 19 -5.12 13.24 -16.51
CA TRP A 19 -4.29 12.36 -17.32
C TRP A 19 -3.77 11.17 -16.51
N SER A 20 -3.63 10.01 -17.17
CA SER A 20 -3.13 8.79 -16.53
C SER A 20 -1.67 8.92 -16.10
N GLY A 21 -1.30 8.21 -15.03
CA GLY A 21 0.00 8.33 -14.37
C GLY A 21 1.09 7.37 -14.84
N PHE A 22 0.89 6.56 -15.90
CA PHE A 22 1.91 5.62 -16.39
C PHE A 22 3.08 6.32 -17.11
N HIS A 23 2.82 7.45 -17.74
CA HIS A 23 3.81 8.20 -18.52
C HIS A 23 4.12 9.53 -17.83
N THR A 24 4.97 9.50 -16.82
CA THR A 24 5.48 10.71 -16.20
C THR A 24 6.78 11.13 -16.87
N THR A 25 6.83 12.36 -17.41
CA THR A 25 8.08 12.96 -17.89
C THR A 25 9.07 13.09 -16.75
N PHE A 26 10.30 12.73 -17.05
CA PHE A 26 11.43 12.93 -16.15
C PHE A 26 11.92 14.39 -16.29
N GLU A 27 11.31 15.31 -15.57
CA GLU A 27 11.80 16.68 -15.48
C GLU A 27 12.41 16.90 -14.10
N GLY A 28 13.72 16.72 -14.00
CA GLY A 28 14.52 17.12 -12.87
C GLY A 28 14.11 16.57 -11.50
N GLU A 29 14.44 17.29 -10.44
CA GLU A 29 14.15 16.94 -9.05
C GLU A 29 12.66 17.03 -8.68
N ASN A 30 11.87 17.75 -9.46
CA ASN A 30 10.43 17.92 -9.28
C ASN A 30 9.66 16.94 -10.17
N ARG A 31 9.59 15.68 -9.74
CA ARG A 31 8.59 14.75 -10.27
C ARG A 31 7.20 15.24 -9.86
N ALA A 32 6.56 16.01 -10.73
CA ALA A 32 5.14 16.34 -10.58
C ALA A 32 4.35 15.04 -10.73
N PHE A 33 4.12 14.37 -9.61
CA PHE A 33 3.25 13.20 -9.59
C PHE A 33 1.85 13.68 -9.94
N GLN A 34 1.28 13.07 -10.97
CA GLN A 34 -0.10 13.33 -11.34
C GLN A 34 -1.01 13.04 -10.15
N LYS A 35 -1.88 13.95 -9.86
CA LYS A 35 -2.87 13.87 -8.78
C LYS A 35 -4.17 14.50 -9.25
N VAL A 36 -5.27 13.98 -8.76
CA VAL A 36 -6.57 14.65 -8.85
C VAL A 36 -6.75 15.48 -7.60
N GLU A 37 -6.94 16.77 -7.75
CA GLU A 37 -7.38 17.65 -6.68
C GLU A 37 -8.90 17.78 -6.78
N ILE A 38 -9.62 17.12 -5.88
CA ILE A 38 -11.08 17.20 -5.81
C ILE A 38 -11.44 18.35 -4.88
N PRO A 39 -11.92 19.48 -5.40
CA PRO A 39 -12.33 20.60 -4.58
C PRO A 39 -13.65 20.32 -3.86
N PHE A 40 -13.73 20.69 -2.61
CA PHE A 40 -14.97 20.66 -1.83
C PHE A 40 -15.03 21.84 -0.88
N TYR A 41 -16.25 22.27 -0.56
CA TYR A 41 -16.51 23.40 0.30
C TYR A 41 -17.30 22.94 1.52
N ILE A 42 -16.84 23.34 2.73
CA ILE A 42 -17.51 23.06 4.00
C ILE A 42 -18.06 24.37 4.53
N ASN A 43 -19.39 24.45 4.67
CA ASN A 43 -20.10 25.61 5.23
C ASN A 43 -20.58 25.34 6.66
N ASP A 44 -19.93 24.47 7.39
CA ASP A 44 -20.17 24.20 8.80
C ASP A 44 -18.96 24.60 9.65
N SER A 45 -19.17 24.70 10.96
CA SER A 45 -18.04 24.79 11.89
C SER A 45 -17.19 23.52 11.83
N VAL A 46 -15.88 23.71 11.67
CA VAL A 46 -14.90 22.64 11.57
C VAL A 46 -14.09 22.58 12.86
N THR A 47 -13.86 21.39 13.38
CA THR A 47 -13.03 21.11 14.55
C THR A 47 -11.74 20.41 14.13
N GLU A 48 -10.72 20.36 15.01
CA GLU A 48 -9.47 19.64 14.76
C GLU A 48 -9.65 18.12 14.60
N LEU A 49 -10.74 17.57 15.11
CA LEU A 49 -11.09 16.15 15.01
C LEU A 49 -11.79 15.80 13.71
N ASP A 50 -12.28 16.79 12.97
CA ASP A 50 -13.00 16.57 11.73
C ASP A 50 -12.06 16.06 10.63
N SER A 51 -12.56 15.09 9.87
CA SER A 51 -11.88 14.52 8.72
C SER A 51 -12.88 14.21 7.62
N ILE A 52 -12.40 14.19 6.39
CA ILE A 52 -13.16 13.76 5.22
C ILE A 52 -12.48 12.54 4.59
N THR A 53 -13.28 11.62 4.10
CA THR A 53 -12.82 10.42 3.40
C THR A 53 -13.39 10.41 1.99
N ALA A 54 -12.53 10.24 0.99
CA ALA A 54 -12.93 9.96 -0.37
C ALA A 54 -12.72 8.47 -0.68
N VAL A 55 -13.81 7.78 -1.00
CA VAL A 55 -13.79 6.38 -1.47
C VAL A 55 -13.84 6.39 -2.99
N ILE A 56 -12.75 5.95 -3.62
CA ILE A 56 -12.62 5.93 -5.08
C ILE A 56 -13.00 4.54 -5.59
N LYS A 57 -13.89 4.49 -6.57
CA LYS A 57 -14.38 3.26 -7.21
C LYS A 57 -14.21 3.33 -8.72
N ASN A 58 -14.03 2.18 -9.36
CA ASN A 58 -13.99 2.09 -10.82
C ASN A 58 -15.42 1.99 -11.43
N SER A 59 -15.51 1.89 -12.74
CA SER A 59 -16.78 1.77 -13.47
C SER A 59 -17.59 0.51 -13.14
N LYS A 60 -16.98 -0.51 -12.51
CA LYS A 60 -17.64 -1.72 -12.00
C LYS A 60 -18.05 -1.60 -10.54
N ASN A 61 -17.92 -0.41 -9.93
CA ASN A 61 -18.16 -0.16 -8.51
C ASN A 61 -17.19 -0.89 -7.57
N GLU A 62 -16.04 -1.34 -8.08
CA GLU A 62 -14.99 -1.97 -7.27
C GLU A 62 -14.14 -0.90 -6.60
N LEU A 63 -13.73 -1.14 -5.35
CA LEU A 63 -12.89 -0.22 -4.59
C LEU A 63 -11.51 -0.10 -5.23
N VAL A 64 -11.10 1.14 -5.54
CA VAL A 64 -9.78 1.47 -6.10
C VAL A 64 -8.87 2.03 -5.01
N ASN A 65 -9.32 3.06 -4.29
CA ASN A 65 -8.53 3.70 -3.24
C ASN A 65 -9.43 4.33 -2.17
N ILE A 66 -8.85 4.59 -1.00
CA ILE A 66 -9.47 5.38 0.07
C ILE A 66 -8.49 6.47 0.47
N VAL A 67 -8.88 7.71 0.28
CA VAL A 67 -8.07 8.88 0.61
C VAL A 67 -8.70 9.62 1.78
N ASN A 68 -7.90 9.86 2.81
CA ASN A 68 -8.34 10.58 4.00
C ASN A 68 -7.65 11.93 4.08
N ARG A 69 -8.39 12.98 4.45
CA ARG A 69 -7.85 14.29 4.79
C ARG A 69 -8.30 14.70 6.19
N LYS A 70 -7.33 15.05 7.00
CA LYS A 70 -7.48 15.69 8.31
C LYS A 70 -7.16 17.18 8.19
N LYS A 71 -7.36 17.95 9.26
CA LYS A 71 -7.10 19.39 9.30
C LYS A 71 -7.88 20.14 8.22
N LEU A 72 -9.20 20.02 8.31
CA LEU A 72 -10.12 20.69 7.42
C LEU A 72 -10.24 22.18 7.82
N LEU A 73 -10.59 23.00 6.84
CA LEU A 73 -10.86 24.42 7.04
C LEU A 73 -12.33 24.71 6.70
N HIS A 74 -12.91 25.69 7.39
CA HIS A 74 -14.16 26.27 6.91
C HIS A 74 -13.92 26.89 5.53
N GLY A 75 -14.80 26.62 4.58
CA GLY A 75 -14.65 27.08 3.20
C GLY A 75 -14.04 26.06 2.27
N LEU A 76 -13.24 26.52 1.31
CA LEU A 76 -12.67 25.70 0.25
C LEU A 76 -11.53 24.80 0.74
N ASN A 77 -11.66 23.53 0.41
CA ASN A 77 -10.66 22.49 0.70
C ASN A 77 -10.42 21.64 -0.55
N TYR A 78 -9.36 20.81 -0.52
CA TYR A 78 -9.05 19.86 -1.57
C TYR A 78 -8.69 18.51 -0.97
N ILE A 79 -9.16 17.44 -1.58
CA ILE A 79 -8.66 16.08 -1.30
C ILE A 79 -7.89 15.59 -2.52
N ASN A 80 -6.71 15.02 -2.29
CA ASN A 80 -5.78 14.67 -3.36
C ASN A 80 -5.73 13.16 -3.55
N TRP A 81 -6.20 12.68 -4.69
CA TRP A 81 -6.00 11.30 -5.12
C TRP A 81 -4.82 11.23 -6.10
N LYS A 82 -3.85 10.38 -5.83
CA LYS A 82 -2.61 10.23 -6.62
C LYS A 82 -2.79 9.42 -7.91
N LEU A 83 -4.01 9.18 -8.38
CA LEU A 83 -4.33 8.34 -9.54
C LEU A 83 -3.76 6.93 -9.41
N ASP A 84 -3.82 6.38 -8.23
CA ASP A 84 -3.32 5.06 -7.91
C ASP A 84 -4.35 4.21 -7.17
N GLU A 85 -4.20 2.90 -7.26
CA GLU A 85 -4.92 1.98 -6.39
C GLU A 85 -4.39 2.07 -4.96
N LYS A 86 -5.16 1.55 -4.00
CA LYS A 86 -4.69 1.38 -2.63
C LYS A 86 -3.43 0.52 -2.66
N SER A 87 -2.34 1.06 -2.14
CA SER A 87 -1.07 0.32 -2.06
C SER A 87 -1.17 -0.83 -1.06
N SER A 88 -0.52 -1.94 -1.37
CA SER A 88 -0.30 -3.01 -0.40
C SER A 88 0.60 -2.52 0.72
N ILE A 89 0.26 -2.90 1.96
CA ILE A 89 1.09 -2.60 3.12
C ILE A 89 2.34 -3.45 3.04
N LEU A 90 3.48 -2.80 2.86
CA LEU A 90 4.77 -3.47 2.87
C LEU A 90 5.26 -3.64 4.30
N PRO A 91 5.78 -4.83 4.67
CA PRO A 91 6.18 -5.09 6.03
C PRO A 91 7.47 -4.35 6.42
N GLY A 92 7.47 -3.76 7.60
CA GLY A 92 8.67 -3.36 8.32
C GLY A 92 9.47 -2.21 7.74
N SER A 93 10.62 -2.47 7.16
CA SER A 93 11.62 -1.47 6.77
C SER A 93 11.20 -0.54 5.61
N TRP A 94 10.07 -0.79 4.98
CA TRP A 94 9.55 0.03 3.88
C TRP A 94 8.53 1.08 4.33
N VAL A 95 8.22 1.15 5.61
CA VAL A 95 7.21 2.07 6.17
C VAL A 95 7.56 3.55 5.93
N ASN A 96 8.83 3.87 5.67
CA ASN A 96 9.29 5.23 5.41
C ASN A 96 9.34 5.60 3.91
N GLU A 97 9.09 4.65 3.00
CA GLU A 97 8.92 4.98 1.59
C GLU A 97 7.43 5.27 1.37
N GLU A 98 7.08 6.43 0.83
CA GLU A 98 5.72 6.69 0.32
C GLU A 98 5.39 5.60 -0.71
N THR A 99 4.71 4.57 -0.25
CA THR A 99 4.27 3.49 -1.13
C THR A 99 3.12 4.02 -1.97
N ARG A 100 3.42 4.40 -3.22
CA ARG A 100 2.38 4.60 -4.22
C ARG A 100 1.79 3.26 -4.60
N GLY A 101 0.48 3.22 -4.71
CA GLY A 101 -0.22 2.11 -5.36
C GLY A 101 0.12 2.02 -6.85
N ILE A 102 -0.49 1.07 -7.51
CA ILE A 102 -0.38 0.90 -8.95
C ILE A 102 -1.14 2.05 -9.63
N PRO A 103 -0.56 2.73 -10.63
CA PRO A 103 -1.28 3.74 -11.37
C PRO A 103 -2.55 3.17 -12.01
N VAL A 104 -3.64 3.92 -11.95
CA VAL A 104 -4.90 3.49 -12.56
C VAL A 104 -4.86 3.65 -14.07
N LEU A 105 -5.57 2.77 -14.77
CA LEU A 105 -5.76 2.87 -16.23
C LEU A 105 -6.72 4.01 -16.57
N PRO A 106 -6.64 4.58 -17.78
CA PRO A 106 -7.67 5.47 -18.29
C PRO A 106 -9.07 4.85 -18.20
N GLY A 107 -10.04 5.64 -17.74
CA GLY A 107 -11.40 5.16 -17.52
C GLY A 107 -12.25 6.11 -16.69
N SER A 108 -13.46 5.69 -16.36
CA SER A 108 -14.37 6.43 -15.50
C SER A 108 -14.29 5.90 -14.07
N TYR A 109 -14.13 6.82 -13.13
CA TYR A 109 -14.06 6.56 -11.70
C TYR A 109 -15.10 7.40 -10.97
N THR A 110 -15.49 6.95 -9.80
CA THR A 110 -16.43 7.64 -8.93
C THR A 110 -15.72 7.91 -7.61
N ALA A 111 -15.76 9.15 -7.12
CA ALA A 111 -15.32 9.50 -5.77
C ALA A 111 -16.55 9.80 -4.90
N GLU A 112 -16.69 9.04 -3.82
CA GLU A 112 -17.69 9.26 -2.77
C GLU A 112 -17.02 9.97 -1.59
N LEU A 113 -17.33 11.26 -1.39
CA LEU A 113 -16.81 12.05 -0.29
C LEU A 113 -17.74 11.93 0.91
N ASN A 114 -17.21 11.42 2.01
CA ASN A 114 -17.94 11.24 3.27
C ASN A 114 -17.40 12.23 4.32
N TYR A 115 -18.28 13.11 4.78
CA TYR A 115 -18.01 14.09 5.83
C TYR A 115 -19.16 14.10 6.83
N LYS A 116 -18.87 13.81 8.11
CA LYS A 116 -19.91 13.62 9.14
C LYS A 116 -20.99 12.64 8.65
N ASN A 117 -22.22 13.08 8.53
CA ASN A 117 -23.38 12.29 8.09
C ASN A 117 -23.74 12.55 6.62
N GLU A 118 -22.90 13.27 5.87
CA GLU A 118 -23.14 13.59 4.47
C GLU A 118 -22.24 12.79 3.55
N THR A 119 -22.81 12.33 2.45
CA THR A 119 -22.09 11.68 1.34
C THR A 119 -22.41 12.41 0.06
N LYS A 120 -21.37 12.82 -0.67
CA LYS A 120 -21.48 13.42 -2.01
C LYS A 120 -20.65 12.63 -2.99
N THR A 121 -21.19 12.46 -4.18
CA THR A 121 -20.57 11.64 -5.23
C THR A 121 -20.21 12.48 -6.44
N ILE A 122 -19.03 12.23 -7.01
CA ILE A 122 -18.55 12.90 -8.22
C ILE A 122 -17.94 11.89 -9.18
N GLN A 123 -18.15 12.12 -10.49
CA GLN A 123 -17.52 11.36 -11.55
C GLN A 123 -16.16 11.97 -11.92
N ILE A 124 -15.16 11.13 -12.09
CA ILE A 124 -13.80 11.49 -12.48
C ILE A 124 -13.46 10.73 -13.75
N LYS A 125 -13.17 11.45 -14.83
CA LYS A 125 -12.72 10.86 -16.09
C LYS A 125 -11.21 10.93 -16.17
N VAL A 126 -10.55 9.79 -16.13
CA VAL A 126 -9.10 9.66 -16.36
C VAL A 126 -8.89 9.34 -17.84
N VAL A 127 -8.06 10.12 -18.50
CA VAL A 127 -7.73 9.97 -19.92
C VAL A 127 -6.24 9.72 -20.11
N SER A 128 -5.85 9.16 -21.25
CA SER A 128 -4.43 9.03 -21.60
C SER A 128 -3.81 10.42 -21.77
N ASP A 129 -2.53 10.55 -21.41
CA ASP A 129 -1.82 11.81 -21.58
C ASP A 129 -1.67 12.14 -23.08
N PRO A 130 -2.26 13.27 -23.56
CA PRO A 130 -2.28 13.61 -24.98
C PRO A 130 -0.91 13.96 -25.57
N ARG A 131 0.11 14.14 -24.71
CA ARG A 131 1.49 14.46 -25.15
C ARG A 131 2.24 13.22 -25.65
N PHE A 132 1.71 12.02 -25.40
CA PHE A 132 2.34 10.75 -25.77
C PHE A 132 1.40 9.95 -26.66
N GLU A 133 1.93 9.31 -27.69
CA GLU A 133 1.24 8.21 -28.38
C GLU A 133 1.26 6.99 -27.50
N ILE A 134 0.17 6.78 -26.76
CA ILE A 134 0.08 5.72 -25.76
C ILE A 134 -0.55 4.48 -26.38
N ASP A 135 0.21 3.40 -26.44
CA ASP A 135 -0.35 2.08 -26.71
C ASP A 135 -1.04 1.53 -25.44
N GLN A 136 -2.36 1.51 -25.48
CA GLN A 136 -3.16 0.97 -24.38
C GLN A 136 -2.84 -0.49 -24.06
N GLN A 137 -2.24 -1.25 -24.98
CA GLN A 137 -1.82 -2.63 -24.71
C GLN A 137 -0.59 -2.65 -23.80
N ILE A 138 0.33 -1.70 -23.98
CA ILE A 138 1.49 -1.52 -23.09
C ILE A 138 1.01 -1.17 -21.67
N ASP A 139 0.11 -0.21 -21.54
CA ASP A 139 -0.44 0.19 -20.22
C ASP A 139 -1.12 -0.98 -19.50
N LYS A 140 -1.93 -1.75 -20.21
CA LYS A 140 -2.57 -2.94 -19.65
C LYS A 140 -1.56 -4.02 -19.26
N ALA A 141 -0.51 -4.23 -20.05
CA ALA A 141 0.55 -5.18 -19.75
C ALA A 141 1.34 -4.75 -18.51
N LEU A 142 1.69 -3.47 -18.40
CA LEU A 142 2.37 -2.89 -17.24
C LEU A 142 1.49 -2.98 -15.98
N TYR A 143 0.21 -2.64 -16.08
CA TYR A 143 -0.73 -2.77 -14.98
C TYR A 143 -0.83 -4.21 -14.49
N THR A 144 -0.99 -5.18 -15.40
CA THR A 144 -1.06 -6.61 -15.05
C THR A 144 0.21 -7.09 -14.37
N TYR A 145 1.37 -6.65 -14.88
CA TYR A 145 2.67 -6.95 -14.30
C TYR A 145 2.81 -6.40 -12.87
N GLN A 146 2.49 -5.11 -12.67
CA GLN A 146 2.55 -4.46 -11.36
C GLN A 146 1.55 -5.10 -10.39
N LYS A 147 0.35 -5.47 -10.86
CA LYS A 147 -0.64 -6.18 -10.05
C LYS A 147 -0.15 -7.55 -9.58
N SER A 148 0.57 -8.26 -10.42
CA SER A 148 1.19 -9.54 -10.06
C SER A 148 2.26 -9.38 -8.96
N ILE A 149 3.06 -8.32 -9.02
CA ILE A 149 4.02 -7.99 -7.96
C ILE A 149 3.28 -7.67 -6.66
N ASP A 150 2.27 -6.79 -6.73
CA ASP A 150 1.50 -6.33 -5.58
C ASP A 150 0.85 -7.48 -4.82
N ASN A 151 0.27 -8.44 -5.54
CA ASN A 151 -0.31 -9.66 -4.96
C ASN A 151 0.72 -10.47 -4.15
N GLN A 152 1.95 -10.60 -4.65
CA GLN A 152 3.01 -11.31 -3.93
C GLN A 152 3.51 -10.51 -2.71
N VAL A 153 3.58 -9.20 -2.83
CA VAL A 153 3.92 -8.30 -1.74
C VAL A 153 2.88 -8.37 -0.63
N GLU A 154 1.60 -8.32 -0.97
CA GLU A 154 0.50 -8.45 0.01
C GLU A 154 0.54 -9.79 0.73
N ARG A 155 0.80 -10.89 -0.01
CA ARG A 155 0.94 -12.22 0.57
C ARG A 155 2.10 -12.28 1.56
N LEU A 156 3.26 -11.74 1.19
CA LEU A 156 4.43 -11.66 2.09
C LEU A 156 4.13 -10.78 3.32
N ALA A 157 3.46 -9.65 3.12
CA ALA A 157 3.08 -8.73 4.19
C ALA A 157 2.15 -9.40 5.22
N LYS A 158 1.16 -10.17 4.76
CA LYS A 158 0.27 -10.95 5.64
C LYS A 158 1.02 -11.97 6.48
N LEU A 159 2.00 -12.68 5.89
CA LEU A 159 2.81 -13.65 6.61
C LEU A 159 3.69 -12.99 7.68
N LEU A 160 4.37 -11.91 7.32
CA LEU A 160 5.22 -11.15 8.25
C LEU A 160 4.40 -10.46 9.34
N GLY A 161 3.23 -9.90 8.99
CA GLY A 161 2.34 -9.27 9.94
C GLY A 161 1.87 -10.21 11.05
N LYS A 162 1.56 -11.47 10.71
CA LYS A 162 1.23 -12.50 11.70
C LYS A 162 2.38 -12.74 12.69
N LEU A 163 3.62 -12.79 12.21
CA LEU A 163 4.80 -12.99 13.07
C LEU A 163 5.09 -11.77 13.95
N GLU A 164 4.91 -10.56 13.41
CA GLU A 164 5.05 -9.30 14.17
C GLU A 164 4.02 -9.19 15.28
N GLU A 165 2.80 -9.61 15.00
CA GLU A 165 1.72 -9.61 15.97
C GLU A 165 2.04 -10.54 17.14
N LEU A 166 2.50 -11.76 16.88
CA LEU A 166 2.95 -12.68 17.93
C LEU A 166 4.08 -12.08 18.77
N GLU A 167 5.05 -11.44 18.12
CA GLU A 167 6.15 -10.78 18.84
C GLU A 167 5.66 -9.66 19.76
N LYS A 168 4.73 -8.81 19.26
CA LYS A 168 4.14 -7.72 20.05
C LYS A 168 3.38 -8.24 21.27
N ILE A 169 2.54 -9.28 21.08
CA ILE A 169 1.76 -9.86 22.18
C ILE A 169 2.69 -10.47 23.22
N THR A 170 3.69 -11.24 22.81
CA THR A 170 4.66 -11.88 23.72
C THR A 170 5.43 -10.84 24.53
N LYS A 171 5.87 -9.74 23.90
CA LYS A 171 6.58 -8.67 24.60
C LYS A 171 5.69 -7.87 25.56
N LYS A 172 4.45 -7.53 25.12
CA LYS A 172 3.51 -6.73 25.93
C LYS A 172 3.15 -7.44 27.22
N ASN A 173 2.92 -8.74 27.17
CA ASN A 173 2.44 -9.50 28.31
C ASN A 173 3.57 -10.07 29.19
N LYS A 174 4.85 -9.77 28.89
CA LYS A 174 6.04 -10.32 29.60
C LYS A 174 5.91 -11.84 29.83
N LEU A 175 5.39 -12.54 28.82
CA LEU A 175 5.00 -13.93 28.95
C LEU A 175 6.21 -14.82 29.21
N ASN A 176 6.11 -15.62 30.26
CA ASN A 176 6.91 -16.81 30.47
C ASN A 176 6.01 -18.01 30.22
N PHE A 177 6.22 -18.71 29.09
CA PHE A 177 5.66 -20.05 28.95
C PHE A 177 6.20 -20.94 30.08
N ASP A 178 5.60 -22.03 30.36
CA ASP A 178 5.92 -22.99 31.44
C ASP A 178 7.37 -22.94 32.01
N SER A 179 8.31 -22.41 31.21
CA SER A 179 9.69 -22.18 31.60
C SER A 179 10.37 -21.05 30.79
N PRO A 180 11.29 -20.26 31.38
CA PRO A 180 12.06 -19.24 30.69
C PRO A 180 12.84 -19.76 29.46
N PRO A 181 13.45 -20.97 29.47
CA PRO A 181 14.10 -21.54 28.30
C PRO A 181 13.15 -21.73 27.09
N LYS A 182 11.91 -22.17 27.34
CA LYS A 182 10.90 -22.38 26.29
C LYS A 182 10.48 -21.06 25.63
N THR A 183 10.27 -20.01 26.44
CA THR A 183 9.98 -18.66 25.96
C THR A 183 11.12 -18.11 25.08
N THR A 184 12.36 -18.30 25.53
CA THR A 184 13.55 -17.89 24.78
C THR A 184 13.66 -18.62 23.45
N ALA A 185 13.43 -19.94 23.43
CA ALA A 185 13.43 -20.74 22.21
C ALA A 185 12.38 -20.26 21.21
N PHE A 186 11.15 -20.00 21.66
CA PHE A 186 10.07 -19.46 20.84
C PHE A 186 10.46 -18.12 20.21
N LEU A 187 10.92 -17.16 21.01
CA LEU A 187 11.31 -15.83 20.54
C LEU A 187 12.49 -15.85 19.58
N ASN A 188 13.48 -16.71 19.80
CA ASN A 188 14.63 -16.86 18.92
C ASN A 188 14.22 -17.45 17.56
N GLU A 189 13.34 -18.46 17.56
CA GLU A 189 12.83 -19.06 16.35
C GLU A 189 11.94 -18.06 15.57
N LEU A 190 11.06 -17.33 16.28
CA LEU A 190 10.24 -16.27 15.70
C LEU A 190 11.08 -15.19 15.01
N LYS A 191 12.11 -14.67 15.69
CA LYS A 191 13.05 -13.69 15.13
C LYS A 191 13.81 -14.24 13.92
N SER A 192 14.30 -15.49 14.04
CA SER A 192 14.99 -16.15 12.92
C SER A 192 14.09 -16.26 11.70
N LEU A 193 12.82 -16.61 11.90
CA LEU A 193 11.83 -16.73 10.85
C LEU A 193 11.51 -15.36 10.20
N GLN A 194 11.34 -14.32 11.00
CA GLN A 194 11.16 -12.94 10.49
C GLN A 194 12.34 -12.51 9.59
N LEU A 195 13.58 -12.86 9.98
CA LEU A 195 14.78 -12.56 9.18
C LEU A 195 14.85 -13.32 7.85
N VAL A 196 14.16 -14.46 7.72
CA VAL A 196 14.06 -15.18 6.43
C VAL A 196 13.14 -14.44 5.47
N GLY A 197 12.06 -13.84 5.98
CA GLY A 197 11.08 -13.12 5.15
C GLY A 197 11.51 -11.71 4.79
N ARG A 198 12.28 -11.03 5.66
CA ARG A 198 12.67 -9.63 5.53
C ARG A 198 14.08 -9.46 4.96
N ASP A 199 14.35 -8.25 4.46
CA ASP A 199 15.73 -7.78 4.35
C ASP A 199 16.36 -7.66 5.74
N ARG A 200 17.58 -8.13 5.87
CA ARG A 200 18.34 -7.92 7.10
C ARG A 200 18.76 -6.45 7.19
N PRO A 201 18.71 -5.83 8.37
CA PRO A 201 19.45 -4.63 8.58
C PRO A 201 20.92 -4.93 8.30
N LEU A 202 21.48 -4.20 7.34
CA LEU A 202 22.90 -4.30 7.01
C LEU A 202 23.69 -3.87 8.25
N ASN A 203 24.51 -4.75 8.80
CA ASN A 203 25.64 -4.31 9.61
C ASN A 203 26.50 -3.45 8.68
N ARG A 204 26.46 -2.13 8.91
CA ARG A 204 27.26 -1.17 8.16
C ARG A 204 28.73 -1.44 8.44
N GLN A 205 29.36 -2.28 7.64
CA GLN A 205 30.78 -2.17 7.38
C GLN A 205 30.95 -1.16 6.26
N VAL A 206 31.76 -0.16 6.51
CA VAL A 206 32.12 0.88 5.56
C VAL A 206 32.58 0.23 4.25
N GLY A 207 31.81 0.44 3.16
CA GLY A 207 32.19 0.05 1.80
C GLY A 207 31.52 -1.17 1.18
N ALA A 208 30.68 -1.95 1.88
CA ALA A 208 30.02 -3.11 1.30
C ALA A 208 28.50 -3.11 1.47
N TRP A 209 27.78 -2.82 0.39
CA TRP A 209 26.33 -2.96 0.27
C TRP A 209 25.99 -4.38 -0.24
N GLN A 210 26.32 -5.43 0.48
CA GLN A 210 25.94 -6.76 0.07
C GLN A 210 25.10 -7.44 1.15
N SER A 211 23.80 -7.53 0.88
CA SER A 211 22.95 -8.54 1.48
C SER A 211 23.27 -9.88 0.79
N ASN A 212 24.07 -10.72 1.44
CA ASN A 212 24.43 -12.04 0.90
C ASN A 212 23.27 -13.06 0.90
N LYS A 213 22.06 -12.67 1.24
CA LYS A 213 20.90 -13.56 1.27
C LYS A 213 19.75 -12.99 0.45
N ILE A 214 19.42 -13.73 -0.59
CA ILE A 214 18.22 -13.49 -1.39
C ILE A 214 17.00 -13.88 -0.54
N THR A 215 16.18 -12.89 -0.18
CA THR A 215 14.93 -13.07 0.55
C THR A 215 13.73 -12.77 -0.35
N PRO A 216 12.52 -13.26 -0.04
CA PRO A 216 11.33 -12.86 -0.80
C PRO A 216 11.17 -11.33 -0.84
N HIS A 217 11.46 -10.66 0.27
CA HIS A 217 11.41 -9.19 0.37
C HIS A 217 12.39 -8.51 -0.61
N SER A 218 13.66 -8.91 -0.66
CA SER A 218 14.67 -8.29 -1.54
C SER A 218 14.33 -8.46 -3.02
N VAL A 219 13.81 -9.61 -3.40
CA VAL A 219 13.41 -9.89 -4.79
C VAL A 219 12.19 -9.07 -5.19
N LEU A 220 11.15 -9.04 -4.34
CA LEU A 220 9.94 -8.26 -4.61
C LEU A 220 10.21 -6.75 -4.62
N LYS A 221 11.09 -6.25 -3.74
CA LYS A 221 11.55 -4.86 -3.76
C LYS A 221 12.23 -4.51 -5.08
N SER A 222 13.08 -5.38 -5.59
CA SER A 222 13.71 -5.20 -6.90
C SER A 222 12.67 -5.20 -8.02
N ALA A 223 11.70 -6.10 -7.98
CA ALA A 223 10.61 -6.15 -8.96
C ALA A 223 9.80 -4.85 -8.99
N ILE A 224 9.43 -4.29 -7.83
CA ILE A 224 8.76 -2.99 -7.72
C ILE A 224 9.62 -1.88 -8.33
N LYS A 225 10.90 -1.83 -7.97
CA LYS A 225 11.81 -0.79 -8.48
C LYS A 225 11.91 -0.82 -10.00
N PHE A 226 12.10 -2.01 -10.58
CA PHE A 226 12.20 -2.17 -12.03
C PHE A 226 10.86 -1.90 -12.73
N SER A 227 9.74 -2.31 -12.16
CA SER A 227 8.42 -2.07 -12.74
C SER A 227 8.08 -0.59 -12.86
N LYS A 228 8.49 0.23 -11.89
CA LYS A 228 8.26 1.69 -11.88
C LYS A 228 9.08 2.44 -12.94
N ALA A 229 10.19 1.87 -13.37
CA ALA A 229 11.07 2.47 -14.39
C ALA A 229 10.74 2.01 -15.82
N ARG A 230 9.83 1.05 -15.98
CA ARG A 230 9.54 0.46 -17.28
C ARG A 230 8.47 1.24 -18.05
N LEU A 231 8.75 1.48 -19.32
CA LEU A 231 7.85 2.14 -20.27
C LEU A 231 7.45 1.24 -21.44
N THR A 232 7.85 -0.02 -21.41
CA THR A 232 7.60 -1.02 -22.45
C THR A 232 6.96 -2.27 -21.86
N VAL A 233 6.43 -3.14 -22.70
CA VAL A 233 5.89 -4.43 -22.29
C VAL A 233 6.92 -5.20 -21.43
N PRO A 234 6.49 -5.78 -20.30
CA PRO A 234 7.40 -6.56 -19.44
C PRO A 234 8.03 -7.73 -20.18
N SER A 235 9.34 -7.86 -20.04
CA SER A 235 10.14 -8.92 -20.68
C SER A 235 10.00 -10.27 -19.95
N THR A 236 10.51 -11.33 -20.55
CA THR A 236 10.59 -12.66 -19.89
C THR A 236 11.37 -12.59 -18.57
N GLN A 237 12.45 -11.80 -18.51
CA GLN A 237 13.23 -11.62 -17.28
C GLN A 237 12.43 -10.94 -16.16
N ASP A 238 11.56 -9.99 -16.50
CA ASP A 238 10.69 -9.35 -15.54
C ASP A 238 9.73 -10.36 -14.90
N TRP A 239 9.11 -11.20 -15.72
CA TRP A 239 8.22 -12.26 -15.24
C TRP A 239 8.95 -13.34 -14.43
N LEU A 240 10.20 -13.70 -14.82
CA LEU A 240 11.04 -14.60 -14.03
C LEU A 240 11.37 -14.02 -12.64
N LEU A 241 11.55 -12.72 -12.53
CA LEU A 241 11.81 -12.08 -11.25
C LEU A 241 10.60 -12.23 -10.30
N ILE A 242 9.36 -12.04 -10.80
CA ILE A 242 8.15 -12.28 -10.01
C ILE A 242 8.06 -13.76 -9.61
N LYS A 243 8.26 -14.68 -10.55
CA LYS A 243 8.21 -16.12 -10.27
C LYS A 243 9.22 -16.56 -9.22
N ASN A 244 10.42 -15.94 -9.22
CA ASN A 244 11.40 -16.16 -8.17
C ASN A 244 10.93 -15.62 -6.81
N GLY A 245 10.32 -14.42 -6.77
CA GLY A 245 9.70 -13.86 -5.58
C GLY A 245 8.60 -14.76 -5.02
N GLU A 246 7.71 -15.27 -5.88
CA GLU A 246 6.67 -16.23 -5.54
C GLU A 246 7.24 -17.50 -4.91
N LYS A 247 8.21 -18.14 -5.60
CA LYS A 247 8.88 -19.36 -5.09
C LYS A 247 9.53 -19.18 -3.72
N LEU A 248 10.12 -18.00 -3.48
CA LEU A 248 10.71 -17.67 -2.17
C LEU A 248 9.63 -17.42 -1.12
N THR A 249 8.53 -16.77 -1.49
CA THR A 249 7.38 -16.58 -0.60
C THR A 249 6.72 -17.90 -0.23
N ASP A 250 6.57 -18.84 -1.17
CA ASP A 250 6.06 -20.19 -0.90
C ASP A 250 6.93 -20.95 0.11
N LYS A 251 8.26 -20.89 -0.08
CA LYS A 251 9.20 -21.49 0.87
C LYS A 251 9.11 -20.85 2.26
N PHE A 252 8.93 -19.56 2.29
CA PHE A 252 8.75 -18.82 3.54
C PHE A 252 7.44 -19.18 4.23
N GLU A 253 6.33 -19.23 3.50
CA GLU A 253 5.03 -19.64 4.01
C GLU A 253 5.03 -21.06 4.61
N LYS A 254 5.68 -22.00 3.94
CA LYS A 254 5.88 -23.37 4.48
C LYS A 254 6.58 -23.33 5.84
N LYS A 255 7.62 -22.52 6.01
CA LYS A 255 8.33 -22.36 7.29
C LYS A 255 7.45 -21.70 8.35
N VAL A 256 6.66 -20.68 7.98
CA VAL A 256 5.69 -20.06 8.89
C VAL A 256 4.65 -21.07 9.36
N ASN A 257 4.10 -21.86 8.46
CA ASN A 257 3.12 -22.89 8.81
C ASN A 257 3.71 -23.99 9.72
N GLN A 258 4.97 -24.41 9.49
CA GLN A 258 5.68 -25.34 10.37
C GLN A 258 5.88 -24.75 11.76
N PHE A 259 6.24 -23.47 11.86
CA PHE A 259 6.36 -22.76 13.13
C PHE A 259 5.03 -22.72 13.89
N TYR A 260 3.93 -22.35 13.24
CA TYR A 260 2.60 -22.34 13.83
C TYR A 260 2.15 -23.72 14.30
N LYS A 261 2.46 -24.77 13.54
CA LYS A 261 2.16 -26.14 13.93
C LYS A 261 2.99 -26.60 15.14
N LYS A 262 4.27 -26.21 15.20
CA LYS A 262 5.17 -26.57 16.31
C LYS A 262 4.78 -25.90 17.62
N TRP A 263 4.32 -24.64 17.57
CA TRP A 263 4.00 -23.79 18.71
C TRP A 263 2.48 -23.54 18.85
N ASP A 264 1.65 -24.51 18.41
CA ASP A 264 0.19 -24.33 18.34
C ASP A 264 -0.45 -24.02 19.68
N SER A 265 -0.04 -24.73 20.75
CA SER A 265 -0.54 -24.50 22.11
C SER A 265 -0.20 -23.10 22.60
N GLU A 266 1.08 -22.74 22.55
CA GLU A 266 1.59 -21.46 23.01
C GLU A 266 0.98 -20.27 22.24
N ILE A 267 0.77 -20.45 20.94
CA ILE A 267 0.14 -19.42 20.10
C ILE A 267 -1.35 -19.26 20.45
N LYS A 268 -2.07 -20.34 20.75
CA LYS A 268 -3.47 -20.26 21.20
C LYS A 268 -3.58 -19.51 22.51
N ASP A 269 -2.72 -19.82 23.49
CA ASP A 269 -2.66 -19.11 24.76
C ASP A 269 -2.37 -17.61 24.59
N LEU A 270 -1.41 -17.27 23.68
CA LEU A 270 -1.11 -15.89 23.33
C LEU A 270 -2.30 -15.14 22.72
N MET A 271 -3.07 -15.79 21.88
CA MET A 271 -4.21 -15.16 21.21
C MET A 271 -5.39 -14.92 22.16
N THR A 272 -5.59 -15.76 23.19
CA THR A 272 -6.62 -15.50 24.22
C THR A 272 -6.31 -14.25 25.04
N LEU A 273 -5.02 -13.94 25.27
CA LEU A 273 -4.57 -12.73 25.98
C LEU A 273 -4.74 -11.44 25.18
N LYS A 274 -4.98 -11.52 23.86
CA LYS A 274 -5.25 -10.34 23.01
C LYS A 274 -6.70 -9.85 23.18
N THR A 275 -7.63 -10.74 23.53
CA THR A 275 -9.05 -10.44 23.64
C THR A 275 -9.45 -9.84 25.00
N ASN A 276 -8.56 -9.84 25.95
CA ASN A 276 -8.66 -9.18 27.26
C ASN A 276 -7.77 -7.92 27.31
#